data_443deb980e5982e7c6c4a0aa1570234a
#
_entry.id   443deb980e5982e7c6c4a0aa1570234a
#
_cell.length_a   1.000
_cell.length_b   1.000
_cell.length_c   1.000
_cell.angle_alpha   90.00
_cell.angle_beta   90.00
_cell.angle_gamma   90.00
#
_symmetry.space_group_name_H-M   'P 1'
#
loop_
_entity.id
_entity.type
_entity.pdbx_description
1 polymer ?
#
loop_
_entity_poly.entity_id
_entity_poly.type
_entity_poly.pdbx_seq_one_letter_code
_entity_poly.pdbx_strand_id
1 'polypeptide(L)'
;MSTKKIRNFCIIAHIDHGKSTIADRLIEYTGTLQKREMEAQVLDSMDLERERGITIKAQSVRILYKAQDGEEYILNLIDTPGHVDFSYEVSRSLAACEGALLVVDAAQGVEAQTLANVYLALEHDLEIIPVINKIDLPSADPDRVKHEIEDIIGLDASEAVLCSAKSGIGIPDILEAIVNKVPAPPDKSDEPTRALIFDSRFDAYKGAIAYVRVKEGTIKTKDTIRMMHDNKDFDVTELGIFTPNLVPVQELPCG
;
A
#
# COMPACT_ATOMS: atom_id res chain seq x y z
N MET A 1 18.86 -8.22 3.74
CA MET A 1 18.56 -7.64 2.41
C MET A 1 18.72 -6.14 2.51
N SER A 2 19.26 -5.45 1.52
CA SER A 2 19.47 -3.98 1.64
C SER A 2 18.12 -3.26 1.56
N THR A 3 17.87 -2.28 2.45
CA THR A 3 16.67 -1.43 2.43
C THR A 3 16.50 -0.69 1.10
N LYS A 4 17.59 -0.46 0.35
CA LYS A 4 17.59 0.21 -0.97
C LYS A 4 16.64 -0.42 -1.98
N LYS A 5 16.32 -1.71 -1.84
CA LYS A 5 15.42 -2.45 -2.73
C LYS A 5 14.02 -2.68 -2.15
N ILE A 6 13.68 -1.95 -1.08
CA ILE A 6 12.35 -1.97 -0.49
C ILE A 6 11.59 -0.73 -0.93
N ARG A 7 10.29 -0.89 -1.23
CA ARG A 7 9.35 0.20 -1.49
C ARG A 7 8.09 -0.05 -0.67
N ASN A 8 7.79 0.86 0.26
CA ASN A 8 6.58 0.81 1.04
C ASN A 8 5.61 1.85 0.50
N PHE A 9 4.48 1.41 0.03
CA PHE A 9 3.51 2.30 -0.61
C PHE A 9 2.08 1.88 -0.29
N CYS A 10 1.18 2.82 -0.44
CA CYS A 10 -0.26 2.61 -0.33
C CYS A 10 -0.97 3.06 -1.60
N ILE A 11 -2.27 2.75 -1.70
CA ILE A 11 -3.13 3.22 -2.77
C ILE A 11 -4.20 4.11 -2.16
N ILE A 12 -4.27 5.36 -2.59
CA ILE A 12 -5.32 6.31 -2.25
C ILE A 12 -6.20 6.56 -3.48
N ALA A 13 -7.50 6.49 -3.29
CA ALA A 13 -8.47 6.64 -4.37
C ALA A 13 -9.84 7.03 -3.81
N HIS A 14 -10.67 7.64 -4.64
CA HIS A 14 -12.11 7.72 -4.40
C HIS A 14 -12.76 6.34 -4.54
N ILE A 15 -13.96 6.17 -3.97
CA ILE A 15 -14.77 4.96 -4.15
C ILE A 15 -15.00 4.75 -5.64
N ASP A 16 -14.94 3.49 -6.10
CA ASP A 16 -15.13 3.07 -7.49
C ASP A 16 -14.10 3.58 -8.51
N HIS A 17 -13.04 4.28 -8.11
CA HIS A 17 -11.94 4.64 -9.02
C HIS A 17 -11.03 3.45 -9.39
N GLY A 18 -11.23 2.29 -8.76
CA GLY A 18 -10.57 1.02 -9.10
C GLY A 18 -9.36 0.67 -8.26
N LYS A 19 -9.30 1.15 -6.99
CA LYS A 19 -8.26 0.87 -6.02
C LYS A 19 -7.99 -0.64 -5.87
N SER A 20 -9.01 -1.41 -5.45
CA SER A 20 -8.88 -2.85 -5.21
C SER A 20 -8.55 -3.61 -6.51
N THR A 21 -9.09 -3.16 -7.66
CA THR A 21 -8.77 -3.75 -8.97
C THR A 21 -7.30 -3.55 -9.34
N ILE A 22 -6.72 -2.36 -9.06
CA ILE A 22 -5.29 -2.13 -9.29
C ILE A 22 -4.46 -3.03 -8.35
N ALA A 23 -4.80 -3.09 -7.07
CA ALA A 23 -4.12 -3.96 -6.11
C ALA A 23 -4.11 -5.43 -6.58
N ASP A 24 -5.27 -5.95 -6.99
CA ASP A 24 -5.39 -7.30 -7.56
C ASP A 24 -4.47 -7.49 -8.78
N ARG A 25 -4.43 -6.51 -9.69
CA ARG A 25 -3.58 -6.58 -10.88
C ARG A 25 -2.08 -6.55 -10.58
N LEU A 26 -1.67 -5.76 -9.58
CA LEU A 26 -0.27 -5.75 -9.14
C LEU A 26 0.14 -7.13 -8.59
N ILE A 27 -0.71 -7.76 -7.78
CA ILE A 27 -0.52 -9.10 -7.21
C ILE A 27 -0.49 -10.17 -8.32
N GLU A 28 -1.43 -10.10 -9.28
CA GLU A 28 -1.52 -11.03 -10.40
C GLU A 28 -0.30 -10.92 -11.33
N TYR A 29 0.06 -9.70 -11.73
CA TYR A 29 1.15 -9.45 -12.67
C TYR A 29 2.51 -9.94 -12.14
N THR A 30 2.75 -9.74 -10.85
CA THR A 30 3.99 -10.16 -10.19
C THR A 30 4.02 -11.66 -9.85
N GLY A 31 2.91 -12.37 -10.08
CA GLY A 31 2.82 -13.80 -9.78
C GLY A 31 2.86 -14.13 -8.28
N THR A 32 2.59 -13.15 -7.43
CA THR A 32 2.52 -13.31 -5.97
C THR A 32 1.46 -14.34 -5.57
N LEU A 33 0.35 -14.38 -6.32
CA LEU A 33 -0.66 -15.44 -6.29
C LEU A 33 -0.77 -16.13 -7.65
N GLN A 34 -1.05 -17.44 -7.63
CA GLN A 34 -1.35 -18.16 -8.87
C GLN A 34 -2.76 -17.78 -9.36
N LYS A 35 -2.95 -17.74 -10.69
CA LYS A 35 -4.25 -17.37 -11.31
C LYS A 35 -5.45 -18.12 -10.75
N ARG A 36 -5.28 -19.38 -10.34
CA ARG A 36 -6.34 -20.22 -9.74
C ARG A 36 -6.69 -19.82 -8.30
N GLU A 37 -5.83 -19.04 -7.64
CA GLU A 37 -5.99 -18.57 -6.26
C GLU A 37 -6.47 -17.11 -6.23
N MET A 38 -6.52 -16.46 -7.41
CA MET A 38 -7.03 -15.11 -7.57
C MET A 38 -8.57 -15.13 -7.55
N GLU A 39 -9.12 -14.58 -6.47
CA GLU A 39 -10.51 -14.15 -6.40
C GLU A 39 -10.57 -12.65 -6.67
N ALA A 40 -11.73 -12.13 -7.09
CA ALA A 40 -11.90 -10.68 -7.17
C ALA A 40 -11.79 -10.05 -5.78
N GLN A 41 -11.07 -8.94 -5.69
CA GLN A 41 -10.83 -8.23 -4.43
C GLN A 41 -10.13 -9.13 -3.39
N VAL A 42 -8.99 -9.71 -3.79
CA VAL A 42 -8.21 -10.65 -2.95
C VAL A 42 -7.83 -10.05 -1.59
N LEU A 43 -7.60 -8.74 -1.52
CA LEU A 43 -7.27 -8.05 -0.28
C LEU A 43 -8.51 -7.71 0.57
N ASP A 44 -9.71 -7.64 -0.02
CA ASP A 44 -10.94 -7.39 0.71
C ASP A 44 -11.44 -8.69 1.38
N SER A 45 -11.01 -8.91 2.62
CA SER A 45 -11.21 -10.18 3.34
C SER A 45 -12.57 -10.31 4.03
N MET A 46 -13.32 -9.20 4.18
CA MET A 46 -14.61 -9.18 4.84
C MET A 46 -15.76 -9.29 3.83
N ASP A 47 -16.79 -10.09 4.14
CA ASP A 47 -17.97 -10.20 3.27
C ASP A 47 -18.62 -8.83 3.01
N LEU A 48 -18.60 -7.92 4.00
CA LEU A 48 -19.14 -6.58 3.87
C LEU A 48 -18.31 -5.70 2.91
N GLU A 49 -17.00 -5.87 2.87
CA GLU A 49 -16.11 -5.18 1.92
C GLU A 49 -16.45 -5.60 0.49
N ARG A 50 -16.57 -6.90 0.25
CA ARG A 50 -16.93 -7.47 -1.06
C ARG A 50 -18.35 -7.09 -1.50
N GLU A 51 -19.32 -7.11 -0.58
CA GLU A 51 -20.71 -6.76 -0.87
C GLU A 51 -20.87 -5.29 -1.27
N ARG A 52 -20.11 -4.39 -0.61
CA ARG A 52 -20.20 -2.94 -0.82
C ARG A 52 -19.15 -2.38 -1.75
N GLY A 53 -18.16 -3.17 -2.16
CA GLY A 53 -17.06 -2.73 -3.01
C GLY A 53 -16.15 -1.68 -2.36
N ILE A 54 -16.05 -1.68 -1.01
CA ILE A 54 -15.24 -0.72 -0.26
C ILE A 54 -14.25 -1.45 0.65
N THR A 55 -13.02 -0.98 0.75
CA THR A 55 -12.07 -1.45 1.75
C THR A 55 -12.39 -0.78 3.09
N ILE A 56 -12.64 -1.58 4.12
CA ILE A 56 -12.91 -1.11 5.48
C ILE A 56 -11.66 -1.21 6.33
N LYS A 57 -10.91 -2.30 6.20
CA LYS A 57 -9.72 -2.57 6.99
C LYS A 57 -8.47 -2.57 6.11
N ALA A 58 -7.40 -1.93 6.60
CA ALA A 58 -6.13 -1.96 5.89
C ALA A 58 -5.62 -3.40 5.75
N GLN A 59 -5.20 -3.76 4.55
CA GLN A 59 -4.57 -5.05 4.25
C GLN A 59 -3.15 -4.79 3.75
N SER A 60 -2.22 -5.64 4.14
CA SER A 60 -0.83 -5.52 3.68
C SER A 60 -0.39 -6.76 2.94
N VAL A 61 0.33 -6.56 1.86
CA VAL A 61 0.92 -7.65 1.09
C VAL A 61 2.33 -7.31 0.65
N ARG A 62 3.24 -8.26 0.80
CA ARG A 62 4.59 -8.19 0.26
C ARG A 62 4.59 -8.82 -1.13
N ILE A 63 5.06 -8.06 -2.09
CA ILE A 63 5.18 -8.42 -3.50
C ILE A 63 6.66 -8.48 -3.85
N LEU A 64 7.10 -9.52 -4.57
CA LEU A 64 8.43 -9.57 -5.17
C LEU A 64 8.32 -9.18 -6.64
N TYR A 65 9.09 -8.18 -7.06
CA TYR A 65 9.05 -7.68 -8.42
C TYR A 65 10.45 -7.59 -9.02
N LYS A 66 10.64 -8.20 -10.19
CA LYS A 66 11.84 -8.05 -10.98
C LYS A 66 11.65 -6.89 -11.94
N ALA A 67 12.32 -5.78 -11.67
CA ALA A 67 12.20 -4.54 -12.44
C ALA A 67 12.97 -4.59 -13.77
N GLN A 68 12.76 -3.60 -14.61
CA GLN A 68 13.41 -3.48 -15.93
C GLN A 68 14.94 -3.29 -15.83
N ASP A 69 15.43 -2.80 -14.69
CA ASP A 69 16.88 -2.71 -14.40
C ASP A 69 17.51 -4.09 -14.14
N GLY A 70 16.71 -5.16 -14.12
CA GLY A 70 17.12 -6.54 -13.89
C GLY A 70 17.22 -6.93 -12.41
N GLU A 71 17.01 -5.99 -11.50
CA GLU A 71 17.08 -6.20 -10.06
C GLU A 71 15.73 -6.63 -9.46
N GLU A 72 15.78 -7.33 -8.32
CA GLU A 72 14.58 -7.74 -7.59
C GLU A 72 14.28 -6.78 -6.44
N TYR A 73 13.06 -6.30 -6.38
CA TYR A 73 12.56 -5.38 -5.37
C TYR A 73 11.49 -6.04 -4.50
N ILE A 74 11.47 -5.65 -3.23
CA ILE A 74 10.36 -5.91 -2.31
C ILE A 74 9.43 -4.71 -2.35
N LEU A 75 8.21 -4.92 -2.80
CA LEU A 75 7.15 -3.93 -2.81
C LEU A 75 6.16 -4.30 -1.70
N ASN A 76 6.10 -3.50 -0.64
CA ASN A 76 5.14 -3.68 0.44
C ASN A 76 3.95 -2.75 0.17
N LEU A 77 2.85 -3.33 -0.29
CA LEU A 77 1.59 -2.63 -0.48
C LEU A 77 0.79 -2.63 0.81
N ILE A 78 0.31 -1.46 1.22
CA ILE A 78 -0.72 -1.31 2.25
C ILE A 78 -1.97 -0.79 1.55
N ASP A 79 -2.98 -1.65 1.40
CA ASP A 79 -4.28 -1.24 0.86
C ASP A 79 -5.07 -0.52 1.95
N THR A 80 -5.41 0.75 1.70
CA THR A 80 -6.02 1.64 2.69
C THR A 80 -7.51 1.81 2.44
N PRO A 81 -8.35 2.01 3.48
CA PRO A 81 -9.72 2.43 3.28
C PRO A 81 -9.82 3.70 2.44
N GLY A 82 -10.79 3.74 1.51
CA GLY A 82 -11.01 4.94 0.67
C GLY A 82 -11.98 5.96 1.27
N HIS A 83 -12.73 5.59 2.30
CA HIS A 83 -13.81 6.40 2.87
C HIS A 83 -13.32 7.33 3.97
N VAL A 84 -13.84 8.57 3.99
CA VAL A 84 -13.44 9.63 4.97
C VAL A 84 -13.70 9.25 6.43
N ASP A 85 -14.67 8.37 6.70
CA ASP A 85 -14.98 7.90 8.07
C ASP A 85 -13.82 7.09 8.68
N PHE A 86 -12.90 6.58 7.87
CA PHE A 86 -11.73 5.79 8.29
C PHE A 86 -10.42 6.60 8.25
N SER A 87 -10.51 7.93 8.39
CA SER A 87 -9.35 8.84 8.30
C SER A 87 -8.23 8.50 9.28
N TYR A 88 -8.57 7.99 10.46
CA TYR A 88 -7.59 7.56 11.47
C TYR A 88 -6.79 6.33 11.02
N GLU A 89 -7.47 5.31 10.50
CA GLU A 89 -6.86 4.10 9.94
C GLU A 89 -6.00 4.43 8.72
N VAL A 90 -6.51 5.32 7.86
CA VAL A 90 -5.77 5.83 6.69
C VAL A 90 -4.49 6.51 7.14
N SER A 91 -4.54 7.48 8.06
CA SER A 91 -3.36 8.20 8.54
C SER A 91 -2.28 7.27 9.12
N ARG A 92 -2.67 6.24 9.88
CA ARG A 92 -1.71 5.26 10.43
C ARG A 92 -1.05 4.41 9.35
N SER A 93 -1.81 4.01 8.34
CA SER A 93 -1.30 3.26 7.19
C SER A 93 -0.35 4.11 6.36
N LEU A 94 -0.68 5.39 6.11
CA LEU A 94 0.17 6.35 5.44
C LEU A 94 1.52 6.54 6.18
N ALA A 95 1.49 6.66 7.51
CA ALA A 95 2.71 6.76 8.34
C ALA A 95 3.65 5.55 8.21
N ALA A 96 3.16 4.43 7.69
CA ALA A 96 3.94 3.23 7.43
C ALA A 96 4.53 3.19 6.00
N CYS A 97 4.26 4.17 5.15
CA CYS A 97 4.68 4.23 3.75
C CYS A 97 5.72 5.33 3.49
N GLU A 98 6.41 5.25 2.34
CA GLU A 98 7.21 6.31 1.74
C GLU A 98 6.55 6.85 0.46
N GLY A 99 5.59 6.16 -0.12
CA GLY A 99 4.88 6.61 -1.31
C GLY A 99 3.41 6.24 -1.33
N ALA A 100 2.66 6.92 -2.19
CA ALA A 100 1.24 6.67 -2.43
C ALA A 100 0.92 6.70 -3.92
N LEU A 101 0.16 5.73 -4.39
CA LEU A 101 -0.47 5.78 -5.71
C LEU A 101 -1.77 6.56 -5.58
N LEU A 102 -1.87 7.71 -6.25
CA LEU A 102 -3.10 8.48 -6.34
C LEU A 102 -3.89 8.02 -7.58
N VAL A 103 -4.92 7.21 -7.36
CA VAL A 103 -5.75 6.66 -8.44
C VAL A 103 -6.95 7.56 -8.72
N VAL A 104 -7.02 8.06 -9.94
CA VAL A 104 -8.12 8.91 -10.42
C VAL A 104 -8.77 8.27 -11.64
N ASP A 105 -10.09 8.24 -11.69
CA ASP A 105 -10.87 7.76 -12.81
C ASP A 105 -10.78 8.73 -14.00
N ALA A 106 -10.41 8.23 -15.19
CA ALA A 106 -10.25 9.03 -16.40
C ALA A 106 -11.54 9.71 -16.89
N ALA A 107 -12.71 9.21 -16.47
CA ALA A 107 -14.01 9.77 -16.84
C ALA A 107 -14.58 10.71 -15.77
N GLN A 108 -14.41 10.36 -14.46
CA GLN A 108 -14.97 11.12 -13.34
C GLN A 108 -14.08 12.28 -12.92
N GLY A 109 -12.74 12.10 -12.93
CA GLY A 109 -11.78 13.12 -12.50
C GLY A 109 -11.57 13.16 -10.99
N VAL A 110 -11.16 14.32 -10.48
CA VAL A 110 -10.81 14.54 -9.07
C VAL A 110 -12.05 14.75 -8.22
N GLU A 111 -12.23 13.91 -7.21
CA GLU A 111 -13.36 13.95 -6.26
C GLU A 111 -12.94 14.47 -4.87
N ALA A 112 -13.89 14.94 -4.07
CA ALA A 112 -13.59 15.56 -2.77
C ALA A 112 -12.85 14.64 -1.79
N GLN A 113 -13.16 13.34 -1.78
CA GLN A 113 -12.45 12.36 -0.94
C GLN A 113 -10.99 12.16 -1.38
N THR A 114 -10.72 12.30 -2.68
CA THR A 114 -9.37 12.26 -3.22
C THR A 114 -8.50 13.34 -2.59
N LEU A 115 -9.01 14.58 -2.51
CA LEU A 115 -8.32 15.70 -1.89
C LEU A 115 -7.99 15.46 -0.42
N ALA A 116 -8.96 14.98 0.37
CA ALA A 116 -8.75 14.71 1.79
C ALA A 116 -7.62 13.69 2.00
N ASN A 117 -7.60 12.61 1.21
CA ASN A 117 -6.57 11.57 1.30
C ASN A 117 -5.20 12.06 0.81
N VAL A 118 -5.16 12.94 -0.21
CA VAL A 118 -3.90 13.55 -0.68
C VAL A 118 -3.31 14.46 0.40
N TYR A 119 -4.10 15.30 1.05
CA TYR A 119 -3.60 16.14 2.14
C TYR A 119 -3.02 15.31 3.29
N LEU A 120 -3.67 14.21 3.67
CA LEU A 120 -3.11 13.28 4.66
C LEU A 120 -1.79 12.67 4.19
N ALA A 121 -1.66 12.33 2.90
CA ALA A 121 -0.41 11.79 2.35
C ALA A 121 0.71 12.84 2.37
N LEU A 122 0.41 14.10 2.06
CA LEU A 122 1.35 15.22 2.12
C LEU A 122 1.80 15.53 3.55
N GLU A 123 0.90 15.42 4.55
CA GLU A 123 1.25 15.56 5.98
C GLU A 123 2.28 14.52 6.45
N HIS A 124 2.35 13.37 5.77
CA HIS A 124 3.32 12.30 6.03
C HIS A 124 4.54 12.33 5.10
N ASP A 125 4.73 13.39 4.31
CA ASP A 125 5.84 13.56 3.36
C ASP A 125 5.95 12.42 2.34
N LEU A 126 4.81 11.84 1.90
CA LEU A 126 4.81 10.76 0.93
C LEU A 126 5.06 11.25 -0.48
N GLU A 127 5.86 10.50 -1.24
CA GLU A 127 5.95 10.66 -2.70
C GLU A 127 4.63 10.20 -3.34
N ILE A 128 3.93 11.11 -4.03
CA ILE A 128 2.62 10.82 -4.62
C ILE A 128 2.77 10.61 -6.12
N ILE A 129 2.37 9.43 -6.58
CA ILE A 129 2.42 9.04 -7.99
C ILE A 129 0.99 9.07 -8.56
N PRO A 130 0.64 10.02 -9.44
CA PRO A 130 -0.65 10.05 -10.10
C PRO A 130 -0.81 8.87 -11.07
N VAL A 131 -1.96 8.18 -10.96
CA VAL A 131 -2.36 7.06 -11.82
C VAL A 131 -3.77 7.34 -12.34
N ILE A 132 -3.92 7.51 -13.63
CA ILE A 132 -5.20 7.75 -14.28
C ILE A 132 -5.73 6.42 -14.81
N ASN A 133 -6.77 5.91 -14.16
CA ASN A 133 -7.35 4.59 -14.42
C ASN A 133 -8.59 4.68 -15.33
N LYS A 134 -8.98 3.53 -15.85
CA LYS A 134 -10.15 3.33 -16.71
C LYS A 134 -10.06 4.07 -18.06
N ILE A 135 -8.86 4.15 -18.63
CA ILE A 135 -8.65 4.75 -19.96
C ILE A 135 -9.35 3.99 -21.10
N ASP A 136 -9.85 2.79 -20.82
CA ASP A 136 -10.64 1.96 -21.74
C ASP A 136 -12.09 2.43 -21.92
N LEU A 137 -12.57 3.33 -21.07
CA LEU A 137 -13.94 3.84 -21.17
C LEU A 137 -14.09 4.83 -22.32
N PRO A 138 -15.20 4.79 -23.07
CA PRO A 138 -15.47 5.75 -24.15
C PRO A 138 -15.53 7.23 -23.68
N SER A 139 -15.84 7.44 -22.41
CA SER A 139 -15.91 8.78 -21.76
C SER A 139 -14.60 9.19 -21.10
N ALA A 140 -13.53 8.39 -21.25
CA ALA A 140 -12.24 8.71 -20.65
C ALA A 140 -11.61 9.95 -21.32
N ASP A 141 -11.15 10.89 -20.48
CA ASP A 141 -10.41 12.07 -20.92
C ASP A 141 -9.19 12.28 -19.99
N PRO A 142 -8.10 11.53 -20.24
CA PRO A 142 -6.90 11.60 -19.39
C PRO A 142 -6.26 12.99 -19.35
N ASP A 143 -6.29 13.74 -20.44
CA ASP A 143 -5.67 15.06 -20.52
C ASP A 143 -6.42 16.07 -19.62
N ARG A 144 -7.75 16.05 -19.64
CA ARG A 144 -8.57 16.83 -18.71
C ARG A 144 -8.24 16.47 -17.26
N VAL A 145 -8.15 15.17 -16.94
CA VAL A 145 -7.88 14.71 -15.58
C VAL A 145 -6.48 15.11 -15.11
N LYS A 146 -5.47 15.11 -15.99
CA LYS A 146 -4.13 15.65 -15.67
C LYS A 146 -4.21 17.10 -15.23
N HIS A 147 -4.90 17.96 -16.00
CA HIS A 147 -5.08 19.36 -15.66
C HIS A 147 -5.85 19.53 -14.33
N GLU A 148 -6.88 18.71 -14.06
CA GLU A 148 -7.58 18.73 -12.79
C GLU A 148 -6.67 18.39 -11.60
N ILE A 149 -5.77 17.40 -11.76
CA ILE A 149 -4.78 17.05 -10.73
C ILE A 149 -3.83 18.24 -10.47
N GLU A 150 -3.34 18.88 -11.53
CA GLU A 150 -2.43 20.01 -11.43
C GLU A 150 -3.12 21.25 -10.82
N ASP A 151 -4.32 21.60 -11.29
CA ASP A 151 -5.03 22.82 -10.90
C ASP A 151 -5.65 22.70 -9.50
N ILE A 152 -6.22 21.53 -9.15
CA ILE A 152 -6.98 21.35 -7.91
C ILE A 152 -6.09 20.85 -6.77
N ILE A 153 -5.17 19.94 -7.07
CA ILE A 153 -4.31 19.30 -6.07
C ILE A 153 -2.95 19.99 -5.98
N GLY A 154 -2.45 20.53 -7.10
CA GLY A 154 -1.13 21.15 -7.18
C GLY A 154 0.00 20.14 -7.37
N LEU A 155 -0.30 18.91 -7.81
CA LEU A 155 0.69 17.88 -8.12
C LEU A 155 1.01 17.88 -9.61
N ASP A 156 2.28 17.71 -9.97
CA ASP A 156 2.67 17.50 -11.36
C ASP A 156 2.10 16.17 -11.88
N ALA A 157 1.21 16.25 -12.87
CA ALA A 157 0.58 15.10 -13.52
C ALA A 157 1.09 14.86 -14.95
N SER A 158 2.12 15.58 -15.39
CA SER A 158 2.71 15.42 -16.74
C SER A 158 3.13 13.98 -17.02
N GLU A 159 3.73 13.33 -16.02
CA GLU A 159 4.16 11.92 -16.03
C GLU A 159 3.18 10.97 -15.33
N ALA A 160 1.89 11.32 -15.23
CA ALA A 160 0.89 10.44 -14.66
C ALA A 160 0.81 9.12 -15.44
N VAL A 161 0.78 7.99 -14.73
CA VAL A 161 0.67 6.68 -15.36
C VAL A 161 -0.76 6.46 -15.85
N LEU A 162 -0.92 6.18 -17.14
CA LEU A 162 -2.21 5.87 -17.75
C LEU A 162 -2.46 4.36 -17.70
N CYS A 163 -3.58 3.94 -17.13
CA CYS A 163 -3.87 2.52 -17.00
C CYS A 163 -5.35 2.16 -17.19
N SER A 164 -5.58 0.90 -17.48
CA SER A 164 -6.87 0.24 -17.31
C SER A 164 -6.67 -1.03 -16.50
N ALA A 165 -6.99 -0.97 -15.22
CA ALA A 165 -6.89 -2.13 -14.34
C ALA A 165 -7.76 -3.30 -14.83
N LYS A 166 -8.92 -3.00 -15.42
CA LYS A 166 -9.82 -4.00 -16.00
C LYS A 166 -9.16 -4.81 -17.13
N SER A 167 -8.47 -4.14 -18.04
CA SER A 167 -7.81 -4.77 -19.19
C SER A 167 -6.34 -5.12 -18.97
N GLY A 168 -5.74 -4.71 -17.86
CA GLY A 168 -4.34 -4.94 -17.51
C GLY A 168 -3.34 -3.99 -18.21
N ILE A 169 -3.84 -2.96 -18.91
CA ILE A 169 -3.00 -1.96 -19.57
C ILE A 169 -2.35 -1.06 -18.53
N GLY A 170 -1.03 -0.75 -18.69
CA GLY A 170 -0.29 0.17 -17.83
C GLY A 170 0.11 -0.40 -16.46
N ILE A 171 -0.20 -1.66 -16.14
CA ILE A 171 0.20 -2.28 -14.85
C ILE A 171 1.72 -2.38 -14.70
N PRO A 172 2.49 -2.78 -15.73
CA PRO A 172 3.94 -2.74 -15.66
C PRO A 172 4.50 -1.34 -15.40
N ASP A 173 3.88 -0.32 -16.01
CA ASP A 173 4.32 1.07 -15.87
C ASP A 173 4.08 1.60 -14.44
N ILE A 174 3.00 1.15 -13.78
CA ILE A 174 2.77 1.44 -12.35
C ILE A 174 3.88 0.82 -11.49
N LEU A 175 4.25 -0.44 -11.73
CA LEU A 175 5.32 -1.12 -10.98
C LEU A 175 6.67 -0.43 -11.17
N GLU A 176 7.01 -0.03 -12.40
CA GLU A 176 8.24 0.73 -12.67
C GLU A 176 8.20 2.13 -12.03
N ALA A 177 7.06 2.82 -12.05
CA ALA A 177 6.91 4.09 -11.38
C ALA A 177 7.12 3.96 -9.86
N ILE A 178 6.61 2.89 -9.22
CA ILE A 178 6.86 2.60 -7.80
C ILE A 178 8.35 2.42 -7.54
N VAL A 179 9.03 1.59 -8.34
CA VAL A 179 10.47 1.32 -8.17
C VAL A 179 11.30 2.59 -8.30
N ASN A 180 10.97 3.44 -9.29
CA ASN A 180 11.78 4.60 -9.66
C ASN A 180 11.48 5.84 -8.82
N LYS A 181 10.21 6.06 -8.42
CA LYS A 181 9.77 7.30 -7.75
C LYS A 181 9.64 7.16 -6.23
N VAL A 182 9.14 6.02 -5.72
CA VAL A 182 9.01 5.83 -4.27
C VAL A 182 10.38 5.71 -3.62
N PRO A 183 10.71 6.55 -2.62
CA PRO A 183 11.99 6.44 -1.92
C PRO A 183 12.15 5.10 -1.19
N ALA A 184 13.37 4.62 -1.13
CA ALA A 184 13.69 3.50 -0.25
C ALA A 184 13.63 3.94 1.22
N PRO A 185 13.20 3.08 2.15
CA PRO A 185 13.25 3.40 3.57
C PRO A 185 14.70 3.62 4.02
N PRO A 186 14.95 4.56 4.97
CA PRO A 186 16.27 4.77 5.52
C PRO A 186 16.83 3.48 6.13
N ASP A 187 18.10 3.19 5.85
CA ASP A 187 18.78 2.05 6.49
C ASP A 187 19.21 2.43 7.92
N LYS A 188 18.50 1.90 8.89
CA LYS A 188 18.74 2.06 10.32
C LYS A 188 18.85 0.71 11.02
N SER A 189 19.42 -0.27 10.33
CA SER A 189 19.52 -1.65 10.83
C SER A 189 20.36 -1.78 12.09
N ASP A 190 21.34 -0.89 12.28
CA ASP A 190 22.27 -0.90 13.43
C ASP A 190 21.73 -0.12 14.64
N GLU A 191 20.59 0.57 14.51
CA GLU A 191 19.97 1.33 15.58
C GLU A 191 19.16 0.44 16.54
N PRO A 192 18.88 0.90 17.77
CA PRO A 192 17.96 0.20 18.67
C PRO A 192 16.61 -0.04 18.02
N THR A 193 16.07 -1.25 18.18
CA THR A 193 14.86 -1.68 17.51
C THR A 193 13.66 -0.80 17.86
N ARG A 194 13.04 -0.22 16.83
CA ARG A 194 11.77 0.51 16.91
C ARG A 194 10.85 0.10 15.77
N ALA A 195 9.58 -0.11 16.09
CA ALA A 195 8.56 -0.45 15.10
C ALA A 195 7.31 0.41 15.29
N LEU A 196 6.66 0.73 14.17
CA LEU A 196 5.36 1.38 14.12
C LEU A 196 4.28 0.31 13.99
N ILE A 197 3.33 0.29 14.91
CA ILE A 197 2.09 -0.49 14.77
C ILE A 197 1.12 0.37 13.97
N PHE A 198 0.75 -0.08 12.78
CA PHE A 198 -0.20 0.64 11.94
C PHE A 198 -1.60 0.01 11.92
N ASP A 199 -1.71 -1.30 12.25
CA ASP A 199 -3.00 -1.98 12.43
C ASP A 199 -2.86 -3.13 13.44
N SER A 200 -4.00 -3.70 13.87
CA SER A 200 -4.04 -4.86 14.75
C SER A 200 -5.33 -5.66 14.57
N ARG A 201 -5.26 -6.96 14.85
CA ARG A 201 -6.44 -7.81 14.95
C ARG A 201 -6.32 -8.75 16.14
N PHE A 202 -7.46 -9.22 16.62
CA PHE A 202 -7.51 -10.28 17.63
C PHE A 202 -7.83 -11.61 16.97
N ASP A 203 -7.04 -12.61 17.26
CA ASP A 203 -7.26 -14.01 16.87
C ASP A 203 -7.54 -14.83 18.11
N ALA A 204 -8.58 -15.68 18.07
CA ALA A 204 -9.01 -16.45 19.25
C ALA A 204 -7.95 -17.45 19.76
N TYR A 205 -7.02 -17.87 18.89
CA TYR A 205 -5.97 -18.84 19.21
C TYR A 205 -4.61 -18.19 19.44
N LYS A 206 -4.27 -17.15 18.64
CA LYS A 206 -2.97 -16.47 18.68
C LYS A 206 -2.98 -15.22 19.58
N GLY A 207 -4.16 -14.73 19.97
CA GLY A 207 -4.30 -13.49 20.72
C GLY A 207 -4.19 -12.24 19.85
N ALA A 208 -3.56 -11.19 20.35
CA ALA A 208 -3.38 -9.94 19.61
C ALA A 208 -2.29 -10.09 18.55
N ILE A 209 -2.65 -9.82 17.30
CA ILE A 209 -1.73 -9.77 16.16
C ILE A 209 -1.59 -8.31 15.78
N ALA A 210 -0.37 -7.76 15.94
CA ALA A 210 -0.04 -6.40 15.53
C ALA A 210 0.59 -6.40 14.14
N TYR A 211 0.10 -5.52 13.25
CA TYR A 211 0.72 -5.24 11.97
C TYR A 211 1.75 -4.15 12.19
N VAL A 212 3.00 -4.47 11.93
CA VAL A 212 4.11 -3.60 12.26
C VAL A 212 4.96 -3.29 11.05
N ARG A 213 5.50 -2.09 11.03
CA ARG A 213 6.63 -1.73 10.21
C ARG A 213 7.84 -1.50 11.10
N VAL A 214 8.93 -2.23 10.87
CA VAL A 214 10.20 -2.04 11.58
C VAL A 214 10.90 -0.82 10.99
N LYS A 215 10.94 0.27 11.76
CA LYS A 215 11.59 1.53 11.35
C LYS A 215 13.10 1.51 11.60
N GLU A 216 13.55 0.80 12.64
CA GLU A 216 14.95 0.73 13.09
C GLU A 216 15.23 -0.64 13.69
N GLY A 217 16.47 -1.12 13.54
CA GLY A 217 16.93 -2.40 14.10
C GLY A 217 16.26 -3.63 13.48
N THR A 218 16.11 -4.67 14.27
CA THR A 218 15.51 -5.96 13.85
C THR A 218 14.73 -6.56 15.01
N ILE A 219 13.51 -7.01 14.76
CA ILE A 219 12.69 -7.77 15.73
C ILE A 219 12.90 -9.26 15.46
N LYS A 220 13.11 -10.04 16.53
CA LYS A 220 13.26 -11.50 16.47
C LYS A 220 12.17 -12.19 17.28
N THR A 221 11.87 -13.44 16.94
CA THR A 221 11.05 -14.30 17.80
C THR A 221 11.72 -14.47 19.16
N LYS A 222 10.92 -14.39 20.24
CA LYS A 222 11.34 -14.42 21.65
C LYS A 222 11.99 -13.13 22.16
N ASP A 223 12.08 -12.07 21.36
CA ASP A 223 12.42 -10.76 21.91
C ASP A 223 11.32 -10.29 22.87
N THR A 224 11.70 -9.51 23.87
CA THR A 224 10.76 -8.75 24.69
C THR A 224 10.67 -7.34 24.13
N ILE A 225 9.47 -6.93 23.73
CA ILE A 225 9.16 -5.59 23.21
C ILE A 225 8.47 -4.76 24.29
N ARG A 226 8.70 -3.44 24.25
CA ARG A 226 8.01 -2.49 25.11
C ARG A 226 7.06 -1.61 24.31
N MET A 227 5.79 -1.59 24.70
CA MET A 227 4.84 -0.62 24.17
C MET A 227 5.18 0.76 24.70
N MET A 228 5.53 1.71 23.80
CA MET A 228 6.03 3.03 24.20
C MET A 228 4.98 3.89 24.89
N HIS A 229 3.67 3.65 24.63
CA HIS A 229 2.59 4.47 25.19
C HIS A 229 2.34 4.18 26.68
N ASP A 230 2.26 2.89 27.05
CA ASP A 230 1.90 2.46 28.42
C ASP A 230 3.04 1.77 29.18
N ASN A 231 4.22 1.71 28.57
CA ASN A 231 5.43 1.10 29.14
C ASN A 231 5.26 -0.37 29.58
N LYS A 232 4.38 -1.14 28.90
CA LYS A 232 4.20 -2.55 29.16
C LYS A 232 5.07 -3.39 28.25
N ASP A 233 5.64 -4.45 28.84
CA ASP A 233 6.48 -5.40 28.14
C ASP A 233 5.67 -6.61 27.68
N PHE A 234 5.97 -7.10 26.47
CA PHE A 234 5.35 -8.28 25.87
C PHE A 234 6.42 -9.12 25.17
N ASP A 235 6.27 -10.43 25.24
CA ASP A 235 7.14 -11.34 24.50
C ASP A 235 6.59 -11.57 23.08
N VAL A 236 7.49 -11.51 22.10
CA VAL A 236 7.19 -11.82 20.71
C VAL A 236 7.09 -13.34 20.54
N THR A 237 5.88 -13.86 20.44
CA THR A 237 5.63 -15.30 20.31
C THR A 237 5.84 -15.80 18.89
N GLU A 238 5.40 -15.04 17.89
CA GLU A 238 5.48 -15.40 16.47
C GLU A 238 5.70 -14.14 15.63
N LEU A 239 6.46 -14.26 14.56
CA LEU A 239 6.63 -13.26 13.52
C LEU A 239 6.22 -13.82 12.16
N GLY A 240 5.71 -12.97 11.28
CA GLY A 240 5.34 -13.38 9.93
C GLY A 240 5.29 -12.21 8.95
N ILE A 241 5.25 -12.55 7.68
CA ILE A 241 5.03 -11.62 6.57
C ILE A 241 3.79 -12.06 5.79
N PHE A 242 3.11 -11.11 5.16
CA PHE A 242 1.95 -11.38 4.32
C PHE A 242 2.33 -11.44 2.84
N THR A 243 2.13 -12.61 2.19
CA THR A 243 2.47 -12.87 0.79
C THR A 243 1.37 -13.60 -0.01
N PRO A 244 0.12 -13.19 -0.07
CA PRO A 244 -0.85 -12.57 0.83
C PRO A 244 -1.17 -13.39 2.08
N ASN A 245 -0.86 -14.70 2.08
CA ASN A 245 -1.01 -15.54 3.26
C ASN A 245 0.12 -15.27 4.26
N LEU A 246 -0.19 -15.43 5.54
CA LEU A 246 0.82 -15.28 6.59
C LEU A 246 1.89 -16.38 6.48
N VAL A 247 3.12 -15.99 6.24
CA VAL A 247 4.28 -16.87 6.23
C VAL A 247 5.13 -16.60 7.47
N PRO A 248 5.34 -17.59 8.37
CA PRO A 248 6.16 -17.43 9.56
C PRO A 248 7.62 -17.13 9.21
N VAL A 249 8.25 -16.23 9.97
CA VAL A 249 9.67 -15.89 9.86
C VAL A 249 10.30 -15.81 11.25
N GLN A 250 11.64 -15.89 11.32
CA GLN A 250 12.35 -15.81 12.61
C GLN A 250 12.72 -14.38 13.00
N GLU A 251 12.85 -13.49 12.02
CA GLU A 251 13.21 -12.10 12.23
C GLU A 251 12.57 -11.18 11.19
N LEU A 252 12.37 -9.93 11.57
CA LEU A 252 11.91 -8.82 10.71
C LEU A 252 12.95 -7.71 10.80
N PRO A 253 13.78 -7.51 9.77
CA PRO A 253 14.73 -6.41 9.72
C PRO A 253 14.04 -5.07 9.45
N CYS A 254 14.80 -3.98 9.62
CA CYS A 254 14.42 -2.62 9.24
C CYS A 254 13.98 -2.53 7.78
N GLY A 255 12.91 -1.75 7.49
CA GLY A 255 12.38 -1.47 6.14
C GLY A 255 10.94 -1.99 5.92
#